data_0f24e0ded88079c6d1e4b2cab5b4bedf
#
_entry.id   0f24e0ded88079c6d1e4b2cab5b4bedf
#
_cell.length_a   1.000
_cell.length_b   1.000
_cell.length_c   1.000
_cell.angle_alpha   90.00
_cell.angle_beta   90.00
_cell.angle_gamma   90.00
#
_symmetry.space_group_name_H-M   'P 1'
#
loop_
_entity.id
_entity.type
_entity.pdbx_description
1 polymer ?
#
loop_
_entity_poly.entity_id
_entity_poly.type
_entity_poly.pdbx_seq_one_letter_code
_entity_poly.pdbx_strand_id
1 'polypeptide(L)'
;INREIRHLFDNAFDVIAYGLNYNPDTLRGDVSPEELNRLPDKVHKIDIDALYDRKIKFLYSEINAFISRVQTGTSAEQNEELYRLRMASRDIVESVKAVKHLQKNMVRYLASPNAEIRDQYLNIRAQLGTLMHEISRIEESADPDLVMLSLDNLKVSIRRNDVLTTGVIDEKIRQHLITAEMATSLMNDNAYAISMADNLVEMAGVLFLPKESILREEDRVISLNERDIESMFEDETTGSEKVSGGIH
;
A
#
# COMPACT_ATOMS: atom_id res chain seq x y z
N ILE A 1 2.47 -17.99 14.88
CA ILE A 1 2.91 -17.40 13.62
C ILE A 1 2.42 -15.95 13.48
N ASN A 2 1.14 -15.64 13.70
CA ASN A 2 0.60 -14.27 13.59
C ASN A 2 1.38 -13.26 14.45
N ARG A 3 1.71 -13.61 15.69
CA ARG A 3 2.50 -12.76 16.57
C ARG A 3 3.89 -12.46 15.99
N GLU A 4 4.54 -13.44 15.37
CA GLU A 4 5.87 -13.25 14.78
C GLU A 4 5.81 -12.36 13.51
N ILE A 5 4.72 -12.46 12.74
CA ILE A 5 4.53 -11.60 11.57
C ILE A 5 4.17 -10.17 12.01
N ARG A 6 3.37 -9.99 13.07
CA ARG A 6 3.16 -8.65 13.67
C ARG A 6 4.46 -8.05 14.16
N HIS A 7 5.32 -8.83 14.83
CA HIS A 7 6.65 -8.37 15.24
C HIS A 7 7.55 -8.03 14.03
N LEU A 8 7.45 -8.78 12.93
CA LEU A 8 8.11 -8.43 11.66
C LEU A 8 7.60 -7.08 11.14
N PHE A 9 6.28 -6.87 11.18
CA PHE A 9 5.66 -5.60 10.78
C PHE A 9 6.13 -4.44 11.65
N ASP A 10 6.13 -4.56 12.98
CA ASP A 10 6.61 -3.50 13.88
C ASP A 10 8.04 -3.06 13.56
N ASN A 11 8.93 -4.04 13.33
CA ASN A 11 10.30 -3.76 12.93
C ASN A 11 10.39 -3.07 11.56
N ALA A 12 9.57 -3.50 10.60
CA ALA A 12 9.50 -2.92 9.28
C ALA A 12 8.90 -1.52 9.31
N PHE A 13 7.87 -1.29 10.12
CA PHE A 13 7.26 0.02 10.34
C PHE A 13 8.31 1.07 10.73
N ASP A 14 9.16 0.76 11.71
CA ASP A 14 10.24 1.65 12.13
C ASP A 14 11.21 1.95 10.98
N VAL A 15 11.63 0.91 10.25
CA VAL A 15 12.57 1.06 9.13
C VAL A 15 11.97 1.92 8.02
N ILE A 16 10.71 1.70 7.69
CA ILE A 16 9.99 2.46 6.66
C ILE A 16 9.81 3.92 7.11
N ALA A 17 9.37 4.16 8.35
CA ALA A 17 9.19 5.50 8.89
C ALA A 17 10.50 6.30 8.82
N TYR A 18 11.61 5.74 9.29
CA TYR A 18 12.92 6.39 9.19
C TYR A 18 13.34 6.61 7.73
N GLY A 19 13.06 5.65 6.83
CA GLY A 19 13.36 5.79 5.40
C GLY A 19 12.60 6.93 4.73
N LEU A 20 11.40 7.24 5.21
CA LEU A 20 10.57 8.38 4.81
C LEU A 20 10.89 9.68 5.58
N ASN A 21 11.89 9.66 6.44
CA ASN A 21 12.24 10.78 7.32
C ASN A 21 11.10 11.19 8.30
N TYR A 22 10.42 10.19 8.85
CA TYR A 22 9.53 10.34 10.01
C TYR A 22 10.11 9.66 11.23
N ASN A 23 9.74 10.17 12.41
CA ASN A 23 9.88 9.42 13.64
C ASN A 23 8.74 8.40 13.72
N PRO A 24 9.00 7.09 13.94
CA PRO A 24 7.96 6.07 14.07
C PRO A 24 6.92 6.41 15.15
N ASP A 25 7.33 6.96 16.28
CA ASP A 25 6.43 7.34 17.36
C ASP A 25 5.45 8.46 16.94
N THR A 26 5.88 9.35 16.05
CA THR A 26 4.99 10.37 15.48
C THR A 26 3.90 9.73 14.62
N LEU A 27 4.26 8.73 13.81
CA LEU A 27 3.27 8.04 12.96
C LEU A 27 2.33 7.13 13.75
N ARG A 28 2.75 6.63 14.92
CA ARG A 28 1.89 5.86 15.84
C ARG A 28 1.05 6.74 16.76
N GLY A 29 1.44 7.99 16.96
CA GLY A 29 0.75 8.94 17.81
C GLY A 29 -0.39 9.67 17.08
N ASP A 30 -0.94 10.68 17.73
CA ASP A 30 -1.94 11.58 17.15
C ASP A 30 -1.21 12.67 16.34
N VAL A 31 -1.09 12.44 15.03
CA VAL A 31 -0.41 13.34 14.08
C VAL A 31 -1.41 14.01 13.16
N SER A 32 -1.28 15.33 12.98
CA SER A 32 -2.14 16.08 12.09
C SER A 32 -1.71 15.94 10.61
N PRO A 33 -2.64 16.09 9.64
CA PRO A 33 -2.28 16.14 8.22
C PRO A 33 -1.25 17.23 7.88
N GLU A 34 -1.28 18.36 8.59
CA GLU A 34 -0.33 19.46 8.43
C GLU A 34 1.08 19.05 8.83
N GLU A 35 1.22 18.28 9.93
CA GLU A 35 2.52 17.75 10.37
C GLU A 35 3.08 16.72 9.39
N LEU A 36 2.22 15.84 8.82
CA LEU A 36 2.63 14.89 7.80
C LEU A 36 3.11 15.58 6.52
N ASN A 37 2.49 16.70 6.14
CA ASN A 37 2.86 17.51 4.97
C ASN A 37 4.03 18.48 5.23
N ARG A 38 4.49 18.60 6.48
CA ARG A 38 5.57 19.51 6.80
C ARG A 38 6.91 18.99 6.29
N LEU A 39 7.69 19.88 5.65
CA LEU A 39 9.05 19.57 5.26
C LEU A 39 9.87 19.25 6.51
N PRO A 40 10.62 18.12 6.57
CA PRO A 40 11.45 17.81 7.73
C PRO A 40 12.55 18.85 7.92
N ASP A 41 12.81 19.24 9.16
CA ASP A 41 13.85 20.22 9.51
C ASP A 41 15.25 19.78 9.03
N LYS A 42 15.48 18.46 9.04
CA LYS A 42 16.65 17.81 8.47
C LYS A 42 16.23 16.56 7.72
N VAL A 43 16.75 16.43 6.51
CA VAL A 43 16.60 15.21 5.70
C VAL A 43 17.81 14.31 5.97
N HIS A 44 17.57 13.13 6.51
CA HIS A 44 18.60 12.16 6.86
C HIS A 44 18.58 10.98 5.90
N LYS A 45 19.77 10.56 5.46
CA LYS A 45 19.95 9.26 4.83
C LYS A 45 20.28 8.24 5.91
N ILE A 46 19.47 7.20 6.01
CA ILE A 46 19.73 6.06 6.90
C ILE A 46 20.26 4.87 6.09
N ASP A 47 20.97 3.98 6.77
CA ASP A 47 21.41 2.71 6.19
C ASP A 47 20.30 1.66 6.36
N ILE A 48 19.37 1.63 5.37
CA ILE A 48 18.25 0.68 5.38
C ILE A 48 18.76 -0.75 5.26
N ASP A 49 19.84 -1.02 4.54
CA ASP A 49 20.41 -2.37 4.43
C ASP A 49 20.89 -2.88 5.77
N ALA A 50 21.60 -2.07 6.54
CA ALA A 50 22.02 -2.43 7.89
C ALA A 50 20.85 -2.65 8.84
N LEU A 51 19.78 -1.84 8.72
CA LEU A 51 18.55 -2.03 9.52
C LEU A 51 17.81 -3.30 9.10
N TYR A 52 17.69 -3.57 7.81
CA TYR A 52 17.10 -4.79 7.27
C TYR A 52 17.82 -6.05 7.77
N ASP A 53 19.15 -6.10 7.63
CA ASP A 53 19.94 -7.25 8.07
C ASP A 53 19.79 -7.50 9.58
N ARG A 54 19.73 -6.46 10.38
CA ARG A 54 19.66 -6.54 11.85
C ARG A 54 18.26 -6.84 12.38
N LYS A 55 17.20 -6.23 11.80
CA LYS A 55 15.85 -6.27 12.37
C LYS A 55 14.87 -7.18 11.61
N ILE A 56 15.07 -7.39 10.31
CA ILE A 56 14.05 -7.98 9.42
C ILE A 56 14.46 -9.36 8.94
N LYS A 57 15.65 -9.50 8.38
CA LYS A 57 16.10 -10.67 7.62
C LYS A 57 16.01 -11.99 8.38
N PHE A 58 16.50 -11.99 9.62
CA PHE A 58 16.48 -13.22 10.45
C PHE A 58 15.03 -13.63 10.75
N LEU A 59 14.21 -12.71 11.22
CA LEU A 59 12.83 -12.98 11.58
C LEU A 59 12.00 -13.46 10.37
N TYR A 60 12.17 -12.83 9.21
CA TYR A 60 11.54 -13.26 7.97
C TYR A 60 11.96 -14.66 7.54
N SER A 61 13.25 -15.02 7.69
CA SER A 61 13.76 -16.35 7.39
C SER A 61 13.17 -17.40 8.31
N GLU A 62 13.06 -17.13 9.62
CA GLU A 62 12.46 -18.03 10.61
C GLU A 62 10.96 -18.24 10.35
N ILE A 63 10.22 -17.18 10.00
CA ILE A 63 8.81 -17.29 9.60
C ILE A 63 8.64 -18.22 8.42
N ASN A 64 9.43 -18.04 7.35
CA ASN A 64 9.36 -18.88 6.16
C ASN A 64 9.75 -20.34 6.45
N ALA A 65 10.79 -20.56 7.24
CA ALA A 65 11.21 -21.90 7.64
C ALA A 65 10.13 -22.60 8.49
N PHE A 66 9.48 -21.88 9.39
CA PHE A 66 8.36 -22.40 10.17
C PHE A 66 7.19 -22.81 9.29
N ILE A 67 6.71 -21.91 8.41
CA ILE A 67 5.60 -22.18 7.50
C ILE A 67 5.90 -23.41 6.63
N SER A 68 7.12 -23.49 6.07
CA SER A 68 7.52 -24.63 5.24
C SER A 68 7.51 -25.97 5.98
N ARG A 69 7.88 -25.98 7.26
CA ARG A 69 7.84 -27.20 8.10
C ARG A 69 6.43 -27.64 8.42
N VAL A 70 5.53 -26.70 8.69
CA VAL A 70 4.16 -26.99 9.11
C VAL A 70 3.28 -27.45 7.95
N GLN A 71 3.51 -26.97 6.73
CA GLN A 71 2.71 -27.30 5.54
C GLN A 71 2.62 -28.80 5.20
N THR A 72 3.56 -29.62 5.67
CA THR A 72 3.61 -31.06 5.35
C THR A 72 2.57 -31.92 6.04
N GLY A 73 1.79 -31.39 6.98
CA GLY A 73 0.81 -32.17 7.78
C GLY A 73 -0.52 -31.47 8.04
N THR A 74 -0.81 -30.38 7.32
CA THR A 74 -1.99 -29.53 7.57
C THR A 74 -3.13 -29.81 6.60
N SER A 75 -4.37 -29.46 7.00
CA SER A 75 -5.55 -29.48 6.12
C SER A 75 -5.43 -28.44 4.99
N ALA A 76 -6.29 -28.54 3.96
CA ALA A 76 -6.33 -27.57 2.87
C ALA A 76 -6.59 -26.14 3.38
N GLU A 77 -7.52 -25.98 4.31
CA GLU A 77 -7.86 -24.70 4.94
C GLU A 77 -6.68 -24.09 5.73
N GLN A 78 -5.97 -24.92 6.49
CA GLN A 78 -4.78 -24.49 7.22
C GLN A 78 -3.64 -24.11 6.26
N ASN A 79 -3.51 -24.80 5.13
CA ASN A 79 -2.52 -24.46 4.11
C ASN A 79 -2.81 -23.13 3.45
N GLU A 80 -4.07 -22.82 3.20
CA GLU A 80 -4.50 -21.52 2.66
C GLU A 80 -4.16 -20.39 3.63
N GLU A 81 -4.48 -20.55 4.91
CA GLU A 81 -4.12 -19.58 5.94
C GLU A 81 -2.60 -19.37 6.04
N LEU A 82 -1.82 -20.46 6.03
CA LEU A 82 -0.36 -20.37 6.02
C LEU A 82 0.18 -19.66 4.78
N TYR A 83 -0.47 -19.87 3.62
CA TYR A 83 -0.12 -19.16 2.39
C TYR A 83 -0.38 -17.65 2.52
N ARG A 84 -1.56 -17.24 3.01
CA ARG A 84 -1.90 -15.82 3.24
C ARG A 84 -0.91 -15.15 4.19
N LEU A 85 -0.57 -15.80 5.29
CA LEU A 85 0.41 -15.31 6.25
C LEU A 85 1.82 -15.19 5.64
N ARG A 86 2.19 -16.13 4.76
CA ARG A 86 3.45 -16.03 4.00
C ARG A 86 3.44 -14.83 3.06
N MET A 87 2.33 -14.58 2.37
CA MET A 87 2.20 -13.41 1.50
C MET A 87 2.29 -12.12 2.29
N ALA A 88 1.57 -11.98 3.41
CA ALA A 88 1.68 -10.82 4.28
C ALA A 88 3.12 -10.57 4.76
N SER A 89 3.84 -11.62 5.15
CA SER A 89 5.26 -11.48 5.55
C SER A 89 6.17 -11.04 4.41
N ARG A 90 5.88 -11.48 3.18
CA ARG A 90 6.57 -11.04 1.96
C ARG A 90 6.27 -9.56 1.68
N ASP A 91 5.01 -9.14 1.76
CA ASP A 91 4.57 -7.78 1.47
C ASP A 91 5.20 -6.76 2.43
N ILE A 92 5.39 -7.15 3.69
CA ILE A 92 6.17 -6.37 4.66
C ILE A 92 7.61 -6.16 4.16
N VAL A 93 8.28 -7.22 3.73
CA VAL A 93 9.67 -7.17 3.27
C VAL A 93 9.80 -6.37 1.97
N GLU A 94 8.88 -6.55 1.01
CA GLU A 94 8.88 -5.79 -0.24
C GLU A 94 8.63 -4.29 0.01
N SER A 95 7.83 -3.93 1.01
CA SER A 95 7.64 -2.53 1.44
C SER A 95 8.93 -1.91 1.98
N VAL A 96 9.73 -2.65 2.74
CA VAL A 96 11.07 -2.20 3.19
C VAL A 96 12.02 -2.02 2.02
N LYS A 97 11.99 -2.90 1.01
CA LYS A 97 12.79 -2.75 -0.21
C LYS A 97 12.35 -1.55 -1.03
N ALA A 98 11.05 -1.30 -1.15
CA ALA A 98 10.52 -0.15 -1.87
C ALA A 98 10.98 1.17 -1.23
N VAL A 99 10.91 1.31 0.09
CA VAL A 99 11.40 2.53 0.77
C VAL A 99 12.91 2.72 0.63
N LYS A 100 13.69 1.64 0.53
CA LYS A 100 15.13 1.72 0.22
C LYS A 100 15.37 2.37 -1.16
N HIS A 101 14.58 1.99 -2.18
CA HIS A 101 14.68 2.60 -3.50
C HIS A 101 14.25 4.08 -3.47
N LEU A 102 13.14 4.39 -2.80
CA LEU A 102 12.64 5.75 -2.65
C LEU A 102 13.61 6.68 -1.94
N GLN A 103 14.31 6.21 -0.91
CA GLN A 103 15.08 7.06 0.01
C GLN A 103 16.13 7.91 -0.71
N LYS A 104 16.84 7.35 -1.70
CA LYS A 104 17.92 8.07 -2.40
C LYS A 104 17.44 9.38 -3.02
N ASN A 105 16.37 9.30 -3.77
CA ASN A 105 15.81 10.45 -4.47
C ASN A 105 14.98 11.33 -3.51
N MET A 106 14.31 10.75 -2.54
CA MET A 106 13.61 11.51 -1.49
C MET A 106 14.57 12.43 -0.74
N VAL A 107 15.74 11.92 -0.28
CA VAL A 107 16.76 12.74 0.36
C VAL A 107 17.27 13.85 -0.57
N ARG A 108 17.52 13.52 -1.85
CA ARG A 108 17.99 14.47 -2.85
C ARG A 108 16.98 15.57 -3.13
N TYR A 109 15.73 15.20 -3.36
CA TYR A 109 14.73 16.14 -3.88
C TYR A 109 13.98 16.90 -2.79
N LEU A 110 13.85 16.37 -1.58
CA LEU A 110 13.37 17.17 -0.44
C LEU A 110 14.32 18.32 -0.07
N ALA A 111 15.61 18.17 -0.36
CA ALA A 111 16.61 19.24 -0.20
C ALA A 111 16.81 20.09 -1.48
N SER A 112 16.04 19.85 -2.55
CA SER A 112 16.20 20.55 -3.82
C SER A 112 15.81 22.03 -3.72
N PRO A 113 16.56 22.95 -4.38
CA PRO A 113 16.12 24.33 -4.55
C PRO A 113 14.93 24.47 -5.53
N ASN A 114 14.70 23.48 -6.39
CA ASN A 114 13.55 23.46 -7.29
C ASN A 114 12.30 23.07 -6.49
N ALA A 115 11.39 24.03 -6.30
CA ALA A 115 10.17 23.87 -5.53
C ALA A 115 9.24 22.80 -6.12
N GLU A 116 9.13 22.73 -7.46
CA GLU A 116 8.20 21.85 -8.15
C GLU A 116 8.50 20.37 -7.89
N ILE A 117 9.77 19.97 -7.97
CA ILE A 117 10.17 18.58 -7.69
C ILE A 117 10.14 18.30 -6.18
N ARG A 118 10.54 19.27 -5.35
CA ARG A 118 10.51 19.15 -3.89
C ARG A 118 9.08 18.89 -3.41
N ASP A 119 8.11 19.61 -3.92
CA ASP A 119 6.70 19.50 -3.54
C ASP A 119 6.11 18.13 -3.96
N GLN A 120 6.53 17.57 -5.11
CA GLN A 120 6.14 16.22 -5.51
C GLN A 120 6.66 15.16 -4.52
N TYR A 121 7.94 15.25 -4.10
CA TYR A 121 8.48 14.31 -3.13
C TYR A 121 7.93 14.52 -1.72
N LEU A 122 7.59 15.75 -1.35
CA LEU A 122 6.87 16.05 -0.10
C LEU A 122 5.47 15.41 -0.12
N ASN A 123 4.77 15.49 -1.24
CA ASN A 123 3.46 14.85 -1.43
C ASN A 123 3.55 13.32 -1.32
N ILE A 124 4.48 12.66 -2.03
CA ILE A 124 4.71 11.21 -1.91
C ILE A 124 4.99 10.84 -0.44
N ARG A 125 5.88 11.58 0.22
CA ARG A 125 6.21 11.36 1.63
C ARG A 125 4.98 11.48 2.54
N ALA A 126 4.17 12.52 2.35
CA ALA A 126 2.98 12.75 3.14
C ALA A 126 1.90 11.66 2.93
N GLN A 127 1.69 11.23 1.70
CA GLN A 127 0.76 10.14 1.37
C GLN A 127 1.16 8.83 2.05
N LEU A 128 2.45 8.46 1.98
CA LEU A 128 2.96 7.26 2.64
C LEU A 128 2.95 7.40 4.18
N GLY A 129 3.20 8.58 4.70
CA GLY A 129 3.07 8.89 6.12
C GLY A 129 1.64 8.74 6.62
N THR A 130 0.66 9.27 5.87
CA THR A 130 -0.77 9.11 6.16
C THR A 130 -1.18 7.63 6.12
N LEU A 131 -0.74 6.89 5.11
CA LEU A 131 -1.00 5.45 5.01
C LEU A 131 -0.49 4.71 6.25
N MET A 132 0.76 4.95 6.65
CA MET A 132 1.37 4.29 7.81
C MET A 132 0.66 4.65 9.11
N HIS A 133 0.29 5.93 9.27
CA HIS A 133 -0.50 6.38 10.41
C HIS A 133 -1.86 5.67 10.49
N GLU A 134 -2.59 5.60 9.38
CA GLU A 134 -3.88 4.89 9.32
C GLU A 134 -3.74 3.39 9.60
N ILE A 135 -2.70 2.73 9.09
CA ILE A 135 -2.43 1.31 9.38
C ILE A 135 -2.13 1.12 10.87
N SER A 136 -1.39 2.03 11.51
CA SER A 136 -1.16 1.99 12.95
C SER A 136 -2.48 2.10 13.75
N ARG A 137 -3.41 2.96 13.33
CA ARG A 137 -4.74 3.07 13.94
C ARG A 137 -5.60 1.82 13.71
N ILE A 138 -5.49 1.22 12.53
CA ILE A 138 -6.17 -0.06 12.21
C ILE A 138 -5.69 -1.17 13.13
N GLU A 139 -4.39 -1.25 13.42
CA GLU A 139 -3.80 -2.24 14.33
C GLU A 139 -4.37 -2.14 15.75
N GLU A 140 -4.69 -0.92 16.21
CA GLU A 140 -5.27 -0.66 17.53
C GLU A 140 -6.80 -0.83 17.57
N SER A 141 -7.45 -0.93 16.41
CA SER A 141 -8.91 -1.00 16.31
C SER A 141 -9.41 -2.39 16.67
N ALA A 142 -10.45 -2.42 17.49
CA ALA A 142 -11.18 -3.66 17.81
C ALA A 142 -12.43 -3.89 16.92
N ASP A 143 -12.75 -2.95 16.02
CA ASP A 143 -13.94 -3.00 15.15
C ASP A 143 -13.57 -3.41 13.72
N PRO A 144 -13.89 -4.66 13.29
CA PRO A 144 -13.57 -5.14 11.94
C PRO A 144 -14.21 -4.34 10.81
N ASP A 145 -15.41 -3.78 11.02
CA ASP A 145 -16.11 -3.04 9.98
C ASP A 145 -15.43 -1.68 9.73
N LEU A 146 -14.95 -1.02 10.80
CA LEU A 146 -14.12 0.18 10.67
C LEU A 146 -12.78 -0.11 10.02
N VAL A 147 -12.13 -1.23 10.36
CA VAL A 147 -10.88 -1.67 9.73
C VAL A 147 -11.08 -1.86 8.23
N MET A 148 -12.14 -2.57 7.81
CA MET A 148 -12.44 -2.83 6.41
C MET A 148 -12.68 -1.52 5.64
N LEU A 149 -13.52 -0.63 6.19
CA LEU A 149 -13.79 0.67 5.57
C LEU A 149 -12.52 1.53 5.42
N SER A 150 -11.64 1.50 6.42
CA SER A 150 -10.36 2.23 6.37
C SER A 150 -9.44 1.68 5.29
N LEU A 151 -9.32 0.36 5.16
CA LEU A 151 -8.52 -0.29 4.12
C LEU A 151 -9.03 0.04 2.71
N ASP A 152 -10.35 0.02 2.49
CA ASP A 152 -10.97 0.39 1.21
C ASP A 152 -10.70 1.85 0.86
N ASN A 153 -10.82 2.75 1.83
CA ASN A 153 -10.49 4.17 1.63
C ASN A 153 -9.01 4.37 1.26
N LEU A 154 -8.11 3.62 1.88
CA LEU A 154 -6.69 3.65 1.55
C LEU A 154 -6.42 3.17 0.11
N LYS A 155 -7.03 2.07 -0.32
CA LYS A 155 -6.94 1.56 -1.70
C LYS A 155 -7.39 2.62 -2.72
N VAL A 156 -8.52 3.27 -2.47
CA VAL A 156 -9.04 4.34 -3.34
C VAL A 156 -8.09 5.55 -3.35
N SER A 157 -7.57 5.95 -2.20
CA SER A 157 -6.64 7.09 -2.08
C SER A 157 -5.34 6.87 -2.86
N ILE A 158 -4.75 5.67 -2.77
CA ILE A 158 -3.54 5.30 -3.50
C ILE A 158 -3.75 5.48 -5.02
N ARG A 159 -4.84 4.97 -5.56
CA ARG A 159 -5.14 5.05 -7.00
C ARG A 159 -5.39 6.47 -7.49
N ARG A 160 -6.04 7.32 -6.67
CA ARG A 160 -6.30 8.72 -7.02
C ARG A 160 -5.05 9.58 -7.07
N ASN A 161 -4.03 9.21 -6.34
CA ASN A 161 -2.80 9.99 -6.18
C ASN A 161 -1.67 9.55 -7.12
N ASP A 162 -1.95 8.64 -8.05
CA ASP A 162 -0.97 8.21 -9.04
C ASP A 162 -0.64 9.34 -10.01
N VAL A 163 0.58 9.86 -9.91
CA VAL A 163 1.05 11.00 -10.74
C VAL A 163 1.14 10.67 -12.23
N LEU A 164 1.22 9.35 -12.58
CA LEU A 164 1.23 8.91 -13.97
C LEU A 164 -0.15 9.03 -14.60
N THR A 165 -1.20 8.70 -13.86
CA THR A 165 -2.58 8.75 -14.35
C THR A 165 -3.14 10.17 -14.37
N THR A 166 -2.60 11.09 -13.57
CA THR A 166 -3.07 12.48 -13.46
C THR A 166 -2.48 13.42 -14.52
N GLY A 167 -1.45 12.98 -15.27
CA GLY A 167 -0.79 13.81 -16.29
C GLY A 167 0.04 15.00 -15.74
N VAL A 168 0.22 15.07 -14.41
CA VAL A 168 0.95 16.16 -13.74
C VAL A 168 2.41 16.24 -14.20
N ILE A 169 3.05 15.10 -14.44
CA ILE A 169 4.45 15.05 -14.88
C ILE A 169 4.61 15.65 -16.26
N ASP A 170 3.74 15.26 -17.21
CA ASP A 170 3.80 15.76 -18.59
C ASP A 170 3.61 17.28 -18.65
N GLU A 171 2.71 17.81 -17.85
CA GLU A 171 2.49 19.25 -17.76
C GLU A 171 3.72 19.98 -17.22
N LYS A 172 4.33 19.48 -16.15
CA LYS A 172 5.55 20.08 -15.57
C LYS A 172 6.74 20.03 -16.52
N ILE A 173 6.88 18.97 -17.35
CA ILE A 173 7.90 18.90 -18.41
C ILE A 173 7.63 19.94 -19.50
N ARG A 174 6.40 20.04 -20.00
CA ARG A 174 6.03 21.02 -21.05
C ARG A 174 6.29 22.45 -20.62
N GLN A 175 6.04 22.76 -19.35
CA GLN A 175 6.27 24.08 -18.76
C GLN A 175 7.73 24.33 -18.37
N HIS A 176 8.63 23.38 -18.60
CA HIS A 176 10.04 23.44 -18.19
C HIS A 176 10.25 23.66 -16.68
N LEU A 177 9.30 23.25 -15.85
CA LEU A 177 9.36 23.36 -14.39
C LEU A 177 10.26 22.29 -13.76
N ILE A 178 10.36 21.11 -14.38
CA ILE A 178 11.25 20.02 -14.00
C ILE A 178 12.02 19.52 -15.21
N THR A 179 13.20 18.94 -14.97
CA THR A 179 14.03 18.32 -16.02
C THR A 179 13.53 16.91 -16.34
N ALA A 180 13.95 16.36 -17.49
CA ALA A 180 13.66 14.99 -17.87
C ALA A 180 14.23 13.97 -16.84
N GLU A 181 15.41 14.25 -16.25
CA GLU A 181 15.97 13.42 -15.17
C GLU A 181 15.08 13.42 -13.92
N MET A 182 14.59 14.59 -13.52
CA MET A 182 13.65 14.73 -12.39
C MET A 182 12.35 13.97 -12.65
N ALA A 183 11.81 14.10 -13.85
CA ALA A 183 10.60 13.41 -14.27
C ALA A 183 10.77 11.88 -14.22
N THR A 184 11.85 11.35 -14.81
CA THR A 184 12.14 9.91 -14.78
C THR A 184 12.30 9.39 -13.37
N SER A 185 13.00 10.14 -12.50
CA SER A 185 13.13 9.78 -11.08
C SER A 185 11.78 9.75 -10.39
N LEU A 186 10.95 10.77 -10.59
CA LEU A 186 9.62 10.87 -9.99
C LEU A 186 8.69 9.74 -10.44
N MET A 187 8.70 9.38 -11.73
CA MET A 187 7.91 8.26 -12.28
C MET A 187 8.28 6.93 -11.63
N ASN A 188 9.58 6.64 -11.55
CA ASN A 188 10.05 5.40 -10.94
C ASN A 188 9.73 5.35 -9.43
N ASP A 189 9.94 6.46 -8.74
CA ASP A 189 9.70 6.53 -7.30
C ASP A 189 8.22 6.50 -6.95
N ASN A 190 7.35 7.07 -7.79
CA ASN A 190 5.91 6.94 -7.65
C ASN A 190 5.47 5.47 -7.79
N ALA A 191 6.04 4.71 -8.72
CA ALA A 191 5.75 3.28 -8.85
C ALA A 191 6.17 2.49 -7.59
N TYR A 192 7.34 2.81 -6.99
CA TYR A 192 7.72 2.21 -5.71
C TYR A 192 6.79 2.62 -4.57
N ALA A 193 6.34 3.87 -4.53
CA ALA A 193 5.41 4.35 -3.50
C ALA A 193 4.06 3.63 -3.59
N ILE A 194 3.51 3.46 -4.79
CA ILE A 194 2.27 2.73 -5.03
C ILE A 194 2.43 1.25 -4.63
N SER A 195 3.49 0.59 -5.11
CA SER A 195 3.76 -0.81 -4.76
C SER A 195 3.90 -1.02 -3.25
N MET A 196 4.59 -0.10 -2.55
CA MET A 196 4.71 -0.13 -1.10
C MET A 196 3.34 0.02 -0.42
N ALA A 197 2.52 0.95 -0.91
CA ALA A 197 1.21 1.22 -0.36
C ALA A 197 0.27 0.02 -0.55
N ASP A 198 0.24 -0.58 -1.73
CA ASP A 198 -0.55 -1.79 -2.01
C ASP A 198 -0.12 -2.95 -1.10
N ASN A 199 1.19 -3.20 -0.99
CA ASN A 199 1.73 -4.26 -0.12
C ASN A 199 1.32 -4.06 1.36
N LEU A 200 1.40 -2.83 1.86
CA LEU A 200 1.03 -2.53 3.25
C LEU A 200 -0.46 -2.69 3.51
N VAL A 201 -1.32 -2.32 2.56
CA VAL A 201 -2.77 -2.48 2.68
C VAL A 201 -3.17 -3.96 2.61
N GLU A 202 -2.60 -4.74 1.69
CA GLU A 202 -2.86 -6.19 1.60
C GLU A 202 -2.38 -6.91 2.88
N MET A 203 -1.19 -6.61 3.36
CA MET A 203 -0.68 -7.11 4.63
C MET A 203 -1.61 -6.78 5.80
N ALA A 204 -2.09 -5.52 5.89
CA ALA A 204 -2.98 -5.08 6.96
C ALA A 204 -4.33 -5.83 6.92
N GLY A 205 -4.88 -6.09 5.73
CA GLY A 205 -6.05 -6.93 5.55
C GLY A 205 -5.87 -8.34 6.10
N VAL A 206 -4.69 -8.95 5.89
CA VAL A 206 -4.40 -10.30 6.40
C VAL A 206 -4.20 -10.31 7.92
N LEU A 207 -3.51 -9.30 8.49
CA LEU A 207 -3.10 -9.33 9.91
C LEU A 207 -4.16 -8.78 10.86
N PHE A 208 -4.98 -7.83 10.41
CA PHE A 208 -5.87 -7.07 11.30
C PHE A 208 -7.35 -7.36 11.08
N LEU A 209 -7.74 -7.96 9.95
CA LEU A 209 -9.12 -8.41 9.74
C LEU A 209 -9.33 -9.85 10.22
N PRO A 210 -10.44 -10.16 10.90
CA PRO A 210 -10.87 -11.52 11.14
C PRO A 210 -11.12 -12.27 9.82
N LYS A 211 -10.85 -13.58 9.81
CA LYS A 211 -11.04 -14.43 8.62
C LYS A 211 -12.48 -14.36 8.07
N GLU A 212 -13.45 -14.32 8.96
CA GLU A 212 -14.87 -14.26 8.61
C GLU A 212 -15.23 -12.96 7.87
N SER A 213 -14.57 -11.85 8.18
CA SER A 213 -14.79 -10.56 7.50
C SER A 213 -14.22 -10.58 6.08
N ILE A 214 -13.10 -11.25 5.87
CA ILE A 214 -12.47 -11.38 4.55
C ILE A 214 -13.34 -12.26 3.64
N LEU A 215 -13.82 -13.39 4.13
CA LEU A 215 -14.72 -14.28 3.39
C LEU A 215 -16.03 -13.59 2.98
N ARG A 216 -16.61 -12.76 3.87
CA ARG A 216 -17.78 -11.95 3.54
C ARG A 216 -17.51 -10.94 2.41
N GLU A 217 -16.34 -10.35 2.37
CA GLU A 217 -15.97 -9.41 1.31
C GLU A 217 -15.76 -10.11 -0.03
N GLU A 218 -15.10 -11.27 -0.03
CA GLU A 218 -14.95 -12.10 -1.23
C GLU A 218 -16.32 -12.51 -1.79
N ASP A 219 -17.24 -12.98 -0.92
CA ASP A 219 -18.62 -13.32 -1.31
C ASP A 219 -19.39 -12.09 -1.83
N ARG A 220 -19.19 -10.91 -1.24
CA ARG A 220 -19.81 -9.67 -1.69
C ARG A 220 -19.33 -9.24 -3.07
N VAL A 221 -18.03 -9.30 -3.32
CA VAL A 221 -17.43 -8.96 -4.62
C VAL A 221 -17.92 -9.93 -5.71
N ILE A 222 -17.99 -11.22 -5.41
CA ILE A 222 -18.52 -12.23 -6.34
C ILE A 222 -19.99 -11.94 -6.65
N SER A 223 -20.81 -11.68 -5.64
CA SER A 223 -22.25 -11.41 -5.82
C SER A 223 -22.54 -10.11 -6.57
N LEU A 224 -21.67 -9.09 -6.46
CA LEU A 224 -21.77 -7.86 -7.24
C LEU A 224 -21.43 -8.12 -8.71
N ASN A 225 -20.37 -8.88 -8.98
CA ASN A 225 -20.02 -9.26 -10.35
C ASN A 225 -21.10 -10.12 -11.03
N GLU A 226 -21.73 -11.03 -10.30
CA GLU A 226 -22.84 -11.84 -10.83
C GLU A 226 -24.05 -10.97 -11.18
N ARG A 227 -24.42 -10.00 -10.33
CA ARG A 227 -25.52 -9.06 -10.62
C ARG A 227 -25.23 -8.14 -11.79
N ASP A 228 -24.00 -7.69 -11.93
CA ASP A 228 -23.59 -6.87 -13.08
C ASP A 228 -23.67 -7.68 -14.37
N ILE A 229 -23.31 -8.95 -14.34
CA ILE A 229 -23.40 -9.88 -15.48
C ILE A 229 -24.88 -10.15 -15.80
N GLU A 230 -25.73 -10.44 -14.80
CA GLU A 230 -27.16 -10.64 -14.99
C GLU A 230 -27.85 -9.42 -15.60
N SER A 231 -27.50 -8.20 -15.11
CA SER A 231 -28.06 -6.96 -15.66
C SER A 231 -27.67 -6.71 -17.13
N MET A 232 -26.46 -7.10 -17.54
CA MET A 232 -26.02 -7.03 -18.94
C MET A 232 -26.83 -7.98 -19.84
N PHE A 233 -27.17 -9.18 -19.37
CA PHE A 233 -27.99 -10.13 -20.12
C PHE A 233 -29.46 -9.71 -20.19
N GLU A 234 -30.01 -9.05 -19.18
CA GLU A 234 -31.37 -8.52 -19.19
C GLU A 234 -31.53 -7.35 -20.18
N ASP A 235 -30.53 -6.48 -20.30
CA ASP A 235 -30.52 -5.38 -21.27
C ASP A 235 -30.43 -5.88 -22.73
N GLU A 236 -29.70 -6.96 -23.00
CA GLU A 236 -29.64 -7.57 -24.34
C GLU A 236 -30.97 -8.25 -24.75
N THR A 237 -31.69 -8.85 -23.80
CA THR A 237 -32.98 -9.49 -24.08
C THR A 237 -34.09 -8.49 -24.31
N THR A 238 -34.09 -7.36 -23.64
CA THR A 238 -35.07 -6.25 -23.82
C THR A 238 -34.83 -5.45 -25.12
N GLY A 239 -33.59 -5.44 -25.65
CA GLY A 239 -33.22 -4.77 -26.89
C GLY A 239 -33.68 -5.57 -28.15
N SER A 240 -33.85 -6.91 -28.06
CA SER A 240 -34.17 -7.78 -29.18
C SER A 240 -35.67 -7.82 -29.54
N GLU A 241 -36.58 -7.47 -28.61
CA GLU A 241 -38.03 -7.51 -28.88
C GLU A 241 -38.60 -6.27 -29.61
N LYS A 242 -37.81 -5.17 -29.75
CA LYS A 242 -38.28 -3.94 -30.43
C LYS A 242 -38.06 -3.87 -31.94
N VAL A 243 -37.50 -4.90 -32.57
CA VAL A 243 -37.18 -4.87 -34.02
C VAL A 243 -38.15 -5.68 -34.87
N SER A 244 -39.12 -6.44 -34.30
CA SER A 244 -40.02 -7.31 -35.09
C SER A 244 -41.47 -6.83 -35.21
N GLY A 245 -41.75 -5.53 -35.01
CA GLY A 245 -43.11 -4.98 -35.10
C GLY A 245 -43.23 -3.80 -36.02
N GLY A 246 -43.11 -4.01 -37.37
CA GLY A 246 -43.31 -2.88 -38.28
C GLY A 246 -43.24 -3.21 -39.75
N ILE A 247 -44.07 -4.15 -40.22
CA ILE A 247 -44.45 -4.22 -41.66
C ILE A 247 -45.92 -4.64 -41.72
N HIS A 248 -46.77 -3.66 -41.86
CA HIS A 248 -48.04 -3.76 -42.62
C HIS A 248 -48.42 -2.35 -43.06
#